data_b51aa06fdce6d94fb0429dd27f3f32d2
#
_entry.id   b51aa06fdce6d94fb0429dd27f3f32d2
#
_cell.length_a   1.000
_cell.length_b   1.000
_cell.length_c   1.000
_cell.angle_alpha   90.00
_cell.angle_beta   90.00
_cell.angle_gamma   90.00
#
_symmetry.space_group_name_H-M   'P 1'
#
loop_
_entity.id
_entity.type
_entity.pdbx_description
1 polymer ?
#
loop_
_entity_poly.entity_id
_entity_poly.type
_entity_poly.pdbx_seq_one_letter_code
_entity_poly.pdbx_strand_id
1 'polypeptide(L)'
;LTDAVFFSVLQIFLYSIMVIDFDMMIINIQSIVIILLIGVIYKLTKFDFDLYILQDMILGFIIGWSLIFTISNLYCLIRKEQGFGSGDKWLLGALGLWFGYYNIVIIFFGSCIFSTFFIFIMNLQKDTIMKKVPIGSFFCLTSLLHLFFI
;
A
#
# COMPACT_ATOMS: atom_id res chain seq x y z
N LEU A 1 17.51 3.66 18.13
CA LEU A 1 18.37 3.34 16.96
C LEU A 1 17.76 2.24 16.08
N THR A 2 17.22 1.18 16.68
CA THR A 2 16.58 0.05 15.98
C THR A 2 15.40 0.49 15.12
N ASP A 3 14.50 1.32 15.65
CA ASP A 3 13.34 1.82 14.91
C ASP A 3 13.73 2.57 13.64
N ALA A 4 14.74 3.45 13.76
CA ALA A 4 15.21 4.23 12.61
C ALA A 4 15.74 3.33 11.48
N VAL A 5 16.41 2.23 11.82
CA VAL A 5 16.90 1.27 10.82
C VAL A 5 15.75 0.58 10.11
N PHE A 6 14.76 0.05 10.86
CA PHE A 6 13.60 -0.63 10.26
C PHE A 6 12.77 0.30 9.38
N PHE A 7 12.52 1.53 9.83
CA PHE A 7 11.79 2.52 9.03
C PHE A 7 12.58 2.97 7.79
N SER A 8 13.90 3.13 7.89
CA SER A 8 14.73 3.45 6.72
C SER A 8 14.69 2.35 5.66
N VAL A 9 14.76 1.09 6.08
CA VAL A 9 14.64 -0.06 5.17
C VAL A 9 13.26 -0.07 4.51
N LEU A 10 12.19 0.12 5.29
CA LEU A 10 10.84 0.21 4.74
C LEU A 10 10.73 1.32 3.69
N GLN A 11 11.26 2.52 3.98
CA GLN A 11 11.23 3.66 3.05
C GLN A 11 11.94 3.34 1.73
N ILE A 12 13.10 2.69 1.77
CA ILE A 12 13.83 2.29 0.56
C ILE A 12 13.00 1.34 -0.29
N PHE A 13 12.36 0.33 0.33
CA PHE A 13 11.51 -0.61 -0.41
C PHE A 13 10.26 0.07 -0.98
N LEU A 14 9.59 0.93 -0.20
CA LEU A 14 8.42 1.67 -0.69
C LEU A 14 8.77 2.59 -1.85
N TYR A 15 9.92 3.29 -1.77
CA TYR A 15 10.39 4.12 -2.86
C TYR A 15 10.69 3.30 -4.12
N SER A 16 11.34 2.15 -3.97
CA SER A 16 11.64 1.25 -5.10
C SER A 16 10.37 0.74 -5.77
N ILE A 17 9.37 0.30 -4.98
CA ILE A 17 8.08 -0.15 -5.51
C ILE A 17 7.37 1.00 -6.21
N MET A 18 7.37 2.20 -5.62
CA MET A 18 6.73 3.38 -6.18
C MET A 18 7.28 3.70 -7.58
N VAL A 19 8.59 3.70 -7.75
CA VAL A 19 9.23 3.99 -9.05
C VAL A 19 8.89 2.92 -10.08
N ILE A 20 9.01 1.64 -9.72
CA ILE A 20 8.74 0.52 -10.64
C ILE A 20 7.26 0.49 -11.05
N ASP A 21 6.35 0.69 -10.12
CA ASP A 21 4.91 0.71 -10.41
C ASP A 21 4.52 1.91 -11.27
N PHE A 22 5.20 3.05 -11.08
CA PHE A 22 4.96 4.25 -11.89
C PHE A 22 5.39 4.06 -13.35
N ASP A 23 6.53 3.35 -13.57
CA ASP A 23 7.08 3.13 -14.91
C ASP A 23 6.43 1.95 -15.63
N MET A 24 6.23 0.82 -14.93
CA MET A 24 5.83 -0.45 -15.52
C MET A 24 4.42 -0.90 -15.15
N MET A 25 3.78 -0.28 -14.16
CA MET A 25 2.49 -0.71 -13.59
C MET A 25 2.51 -2.18 -13.10
N ILE A 26 3.65 -2.61 -12.58
CA ILE A 26 3.88 -3.97 -12.07
C ILE A 26 4.48 -3.87 -10.68
N ILE A 27 3.85 -4.53 -9.72
CA ILE A 27 4.37 -4.64 -8.36
C ILE A 27 5.07 -6.00 -8.21
N ASN A 28 6.35 -5.96 -7.86
CA ASN A 28 7.14 -7.17 -7.64
C ASN A 28 6.73 -7.84 -6.31
N ILE A 29 6.22 -9.06 -6.40
CA ILE A 29 5.81 -9.86 -5.24
C ILE A 29 6.97 -10.09 -4.27
N GLN A 30 8.18 -10.24 -4.76
CA GLN A 30 9.37 -10.43 -3.90
C GLN A 30 9.58 -9.26 -2.95
N SER A 31 9.43 -8.01 -3.42
CA SER A 31 9.53 -6.82 -2.59
C SER A 31 8.45 -6.78 -1.51
N ILE A 32 7.23 -7.21 -1.83
CA ILE A 32 6.12 -7.29 -0.86
C ILE A 32 6.44 -8.32 0.23
N VAL A 33 6.93 -9.50 -0.15
CA VAL A 33 7.29 -10.56 0.81
C VAL A 33 8.39 -10.08 1.76
N ILE A 34 9.39 -9.38 1.24
CA ILE A 34 10.47 -8.80 2.07
C ILE A 34 9.90 -7.77 3.06
N ILE A 35 9.03 -6.87 2.61
CA ILE A 35 8.36 -5.88 3.48
C ILE A 35 7.55 -6.59 4.58
N LEU A 36 6.80 -7.64 4.24
CA LEU A 36 6.04 -8.43 5.21
C LEU A 36 6.96 -9.06 6.26
N LEU A 37 8.03 -9.74 5.85
CA LEU A 37 8.97 -10.39 6.75
C LEU A 37 9.64 -9.39 7.69
N ILE A 38 10.12 -8.27 7.16
CA ILE A 38 10.75 -7.22 7.98
C ILE A 38 9.74 -6.63 8.95
N GLY A 39 8.48 -6.43 8.55
CA GLY A 39 7.42 -5.92 9.41
C GLY A 39 7.10 -6.85 10.59
N VAL A 40 7.02 -8.16 10.33
CA VAL A 40 6.84 -9.17 11.38
C VAL A 40 8.01 -9.14 12.35
N ILE A 41 9.26 -9.18 11.85
CA ILE A 41 10.47 -9.17 12.67
C ILE A 41 10.50 -7.90 13.53
N TYR A 42 10.23 -6.72 12.95
CA TYR A 42 10.20 -5.46 13.67
C TYR A 42 9.21 -5.46 14.84
N LYS A 43 7.97 -5.87 14.58
CA LYS A 43 6.92 -5.89 15.61
C LYS A 43 7.24 -6.91 16.72
N LEU A 44 7.73 -8.09 16.38
CA LEU A 44 8.10 -9.12 17.35
C LEU A 44 9.30 -8.71 18.22
N THR A 45 10.28 -8.01 17.65
CA THR A 45 11.46 -7.56 18.42
C THR A 45 11.18 -6.38 19.34
N LYS A 46 10.18 -5.56 18.99
CA LYS A 46 9.89 -4.34 19.74
C LYS A 46 8.89 -4.53 20.90
N PHE A 47 7.94 -5.44 20.74
CA PHE A 47 6.75 -5.48 21.58
C PHE A 47 6.54 -6.81 22.35
N ASP A 48 7.58 -7.61 22.55
CA ASP A 48 7.59 -8.80 23.43
C ASP A 48 6.32 -9.66 23.40
N PHE A 49 5.82 -9.99 22.19
CA PHE A 49 4.61 -10.81 21.96
C PHE A 49 3.32 -10.29 22.61
N ASP A 50 3.16 -8.98 22.72
CA ASP A 50 1.89 -8.42 23.20
C ASP A 50 0.73 -8.81 22.25
N LEU A 51 -0.27 -9.45 22.83
CA LEU A 51 -1.42 -9.99 22.11
C LEU A 51 -2.19 -8.90 21.34
N TYR A 52 -2.26 -7.70 21.92
CA TYR A 52 -2.93 -6.55 21.30
C TYR A 52 -2.23 -6.12 20.00
N ILE A 53 -0.91 -6.10 20.01
CA ILE A 53 -0.12 -5.71 18.84
C ILE A 53 -0.21 -6.77 17.75
N LEU A 54 -0.22 -8.04 18.14
CA LEU A 54 -0.41 -9.13 17.19
C LEU A 54 -1.79 -9.05 16.51
N GLN A 55 -2.84 -8.74 17.28
CA GLN A 55 -4.18 -8.51 16.74
C GLN A 55 -4.21 -7.32 15.78
N ASP A 56 -3.59 -6.19 16.14
CA ASP A 56 -3.51 -5.00 15.29
C ASP A 56 -2.82 -5.30 13.95
N MET A 57 -1.71 -6.05 13.97
CA MET A 57 -1.00 -6.48 12.76
C MET A 57 -1.87 -7.35 11.85
N ILE A 58 -2.51 -8.37 12.41
CA ILE A 58 -3.34 -9.32 11.66
C ILE A 58 -4.56 -8.60 11.09
N LEU A 59 -5.25 -7.81 11.92
CA LEU A 59 -6.41 -7.03 11.48
C LEU A 59 -6.01 -6.00 10.40
N GLY A 60 -4.89 -5.32 10.57
CA GLY A 60 -4.37 -4.39 9.57
C GLY A 60 -4.11 -5.08 8.23
N PHE A 61 -3.47 -6.25 8.23
CA PHE A 61 -3.26 -7.03 7.02
C PHE A 61 -4.57 -7.46 6.36
N ILE A 62 -5.51 -8.02 7.13
CA ILE A 62 -6.80 -8.49 6.63
C ILE A 62 -7.62 -7.33 6.06
N ILE A 63 -7.68 -6.21 6.76
CA ILE A 63 -8.42 -5.02 6.30
C ILE A 63 -7.81 -4.47 5.03
N GLY A 64 -6.48 -4.27 4.99
CA GLY A 64 -5.81 -3.76 3.81
C GLY A 64 -6.01 -4.66 2.57
N TRP A 65 -5.86 -5.96 2.74
CA TRP A 65 -6.07 -6.93 1.66
C TRP A 65 -7.54 -6.98 1.20
N SER A 66 -8.48 -7.02 2.16
CA SER A 66 -9.92 -7.15 1.88
C SER A 66 -10.51 -5.91 1.19
N LEU A 67 -10.03 -4.71 1.51
CA LEU A 67 -10.46 -3.47 0.86
C LEU A 67 -10.26 -3.53 -0.66
N ILE A 68 -9.04 -3.81 -1.10
CA ILE A 68 -8.75 -3.91 -2.54
C ILE A 68 -9.45 -5.12 -3.17
N PHE A 69 -9.50 -6.26 -2.47
CA PHE A 69 -10.19 -7.45 -2.96
C PHE A 69 -11.66 -7.18 -3.22
N THR A 70 -12.35 -6.55 -2.30
CA THR A 70 -13.78 -6.24 -2.40
C THR A 70 -14.04 -5.25 -3.53
N ILE A 71 -13.26 -4.16 -3.61
CA ILE A 71 -13.42 -3.14 -4.65
C ILE A 71 -13.09 -3.72 -6.03
N SER A 72 -12.03 -4.52 -6.15
CA SER A 72 -11.63 -5.17 -7.40
C SER A 72 -12.72 -6.12 -7.92
N ASN A 73 -13.31 -6.92 -7.02
CA ASN A 73 -14.40 -7.83 -7.40
C ASN A 73 -15.66 -7.06 -7.80
N LEU A 74 -16.02 -6.01 -7.05
CA LEU A 74 -17.17 -5.18 -7.39
C LEU A 74 -17.00 -4.50 -8.76
N TYR A 75 -15.80 -3.98 -9.02
CA TYR A 75 -15.48 -3.39 -10.33
C TYR A 75 -15.56 -4.44 -11.46
N CYS A 76 -15.03 -5.63 -11.23
CA CYS A 76 -15.09 -6.73 -12.19
C CYS A 76 -16.54 -7.15 -12.51
N LEU A 77 -17.44 -7.18 -11.51
CA LEU A 77 -18.85 -7.49 -11.69
C LEU A 77 -19.57 -6.43 -12.54
N ILE A 78 -19.22 -5.14 -12.37
CA ILE A 78 -19.88 -4.03 -13.08
C ILE A 78 -19.32 -3.84 -14.49
N ARG A 79 -18.00 -3.87 -14.64
CA ARG A 79 -17.30 -3.53 -15.90
C ARG A 79 -16.81 -4.72 -16.69
N LYS A 80 -16.81 -5.93 -16.11
CA LYS A 80 -16.24 -7.16 -16.68
C LYS A 80 -14.74 -7.05 -17.03
N GLU A 81 -14.03 -6.12 -16.41
CA GLU A 81 -12.60 -5.87 -16.56
C GLU A 81 -11.93 -5.91 -15.19
N GLN A 82 -10.64 -6.23 -15.14
CA GLN A 82 -9.88 -6.17 -13.89
C GLN A 82 -9.53 -4.72 -13.57
N GLY A 83 -10.04 -4.20 -12.43
CA GLY A 83 -9.81 -2.82 -12.01
C GLY A 83 -8.47 -2.59 -11.34
N PHE A 84 -8.01 -3.56 -10.54
CA PHE A 84 -6.78 -3.48 -9.76
C PHE A 84 -5.83 -4.62 -10.09
N GLY A 85 -4.52 -4.35 -10.00
CA GLY A 85 -3.49 -5.36 -10.12
C GLY A 85 -3.54 -6.38 -8.97
N SER A 86 -3.13 -7.61 -9.24
CA SER A 86 -3.04 -8.63 -8.19
C SER A 86 -2.04 -8.23 -7.08
N GLY A 87 -1.01 -7.47 -7.41
CA GLY A 87 0.00 -6.97 -6.48
C GLY A 87 -0.51 -5.93 -5.49
N ASP A 88 -1.46 -5.07 -5.91
CA ASP A 88 -2.00 -3.99 -5.07
C ASP A 88 -2.63 -4.52 -3.77
N LYS A 89 -3.34 -5.65 -3.83
CA LYS A 89 -3.96 -6.30 -2.67
C LYS A 89 -2.92 -6.71 -1.63
N TRP A 90 -1.85 -7.33 -2.09
CA TRP A 90 -0.78 -7.80 -1.22
C TRP A 90 0.04 -6.65 -0.67
N LEU A 91 0.27 -5.60 -1.48
CA LEU A 91 0.96 -4.40 -1.03
C LEU A 91 0.18 -3.70 0.08
N LEU A 92 -1.12 -3.46 -0.10
CA LEU A 92 -1.93 -2.79 0.92
C LEU A 92 -2.06 -3.66 2.18
N GLY A 93 -2.16 -4.99 2.03
CA GLY A 93 -2.09 -5.91 3.17
C GLY A 93 -0.76 -5.81 3.93
N ALA A 94 0.37 -5.80 3.23
CA ALA A 94 1.69 -5.65 3.83
C ALA A 94 1.83 -4.30 4.58
N LEU A 95 1.34 -3.22 4.01
CA LEU A 95 1.28 -1.91 4.67
C LEU A 95 0.39 -1.94 5.91
N GLY A 96 -0.75 -2.67 5.85
CA GLY A 96 -1.64 -2.84 7.00
C GLY A 96 -0.97 -3.53 8.19
N LEU A 97 -0.11 -4.51 7.91
CA LEU A 97 0.71 -5.17 8.95
C LEU A 97 1.67 -4.18 9.63
N TRP A 98 2.29 -3.26 8.87
CA TRP A 98 3.20 -2.26 9.42
C TRP A 98 2.50 -1.19 10.23
N PHE A 99 1.43 -0.61 9.68
CA PHE A 99 0.77 0.58 10.21
C PHE A 99 -0.41 0.27 11.14
N GLY A 100 -0.90 -0.97 11.13
CA GLY A 100 -2.07 -1.39 11.90
C GLY A 100 -3.39 -1.07 11.20
N TYR A 101 -4.49 -1.56 11.81
CA TYR A 101 -5.82 -1.54 11.19
C TYR A 101 -6.40 -0.14 11.00
N TYR A 102 -6.11 0.79 11.89
CA TYR A 102 -6.63 2.16 11.82
C TYR A 102 -5.94 2.98 10.73
N ASN A 103 -4.59 2.95 10.74
CA ASN A 103 -3.79 3.76 9.84
C ASN A 103 -3.88 3.30 8.39
N ILE A 104 -4.09 1.99 8.15
CA ILE A 104 -4.21 1.48 6.77
C ILE A 104 -5.45 2.04 6.05
N VAL A 105 -6.52 2.31 6.78
CA VAL A 105 -7.73 2.95 6.24
C VAL A 105 -7.41 4.39 5.82
N ILE A 106 -6.66 5.13 6.64
CA ILE A 106 -6.21 6.49 6.32
C ILE A 106 -5.32 6.50 5.08
N ILE A 107 -4.35 5.58 5.02
CA ILE A 107 -3.46 5.42 3.86
C ILE A 107 -4.26 5.12 2.59
N PHE A 108 -5.23 4.22 2.67
CA PHE A 108 -6.09 3.88 1.55
C PHE A 108 -6.87 5.08 1.01
N PHE A 109 -7.58 5.82 1.87
CA PHE A 109 -8.32 7.01 1.44
C PHE A 109 -7.40 8.13 0.94
N GLY A 110 -6.26 8.34 1.59
CA GLY A 110 -5.26 9.29 1.14
C GLY A 110 -4.75 8.98 -0.27
N SER A 111 -4.44 7.71 -0.55
CA SER A 111 -4.01 7.29 -1.89
C SER A 111 -5.09 7.46 -2.95
N CYS A 112 -6.37 7.24 -2.60
CA CYS A 112 -7.48 7.50 -3.50
C CYS A 112 -7.59 9.00 -3.87
N ILE A 113 -7.39 9.89 -2.90
CA ILE A 113 -7.39 11.34 -3.13
C ILE A 113 -6.23 11.75 -4.04
N PHE A 114 -5.00 11.29 -3.74
CA PHE A 114 -3.83 11.61 -4.56
C PHE A 114 -3.94 11.05 -5.98
N SER A 115 -4.41 9.82 -6.13
CA SER A 115 -4.59 9.22 -7.47
C SER A 115 -5.65 9.96 -8.29
N THR A 116 -6.75 10.37 -7.66
CA THR A 116 -7.81 11.15 -8.32
C THR A 116 -7.30 12.51 -8.77
N PHE A 117 -6.54 13.19 -7.91
CA PHE A 117 -5.93 14.47 -8.23
C PHE A 117 -4.90 14.35 -9.38
N PHE A 118 -4.10 13.29 -9.36
CA PHE A 118 -3.16 13.00 -10.45
C PHE A 118 -3.88 12.77 -11.79
N ILE A 119 -4.95 11.96 -11.80
CA ILE A 119 -5.76 11.73 -13.01
C ILE A 119 -6.34 13.06 -13.53
N PHE A 120 -6.86 13.88 -12.62
CA PHE A 120 -7.42 15.18 -12.98
C PHE A 120 -6.40 16.07 -13.68
N ILE A 121 -5.18 16.22 -13.12
CA ILE A 121 -4.11 17.00 -13.72
C ILE A 121 -3.70 16.46 -15.08
N MET A 122 -3.52 15.14 -15.20
CA MET A 122 -3.10 14.51 -16.44
C MET A 122 -4.14 14.66 -17.55
N ASN A 123 -5.42 14.59 -17.20
CA ASN A 123 -6.51 14.79 -18.18
C ASN A 123 -6.62 16.26 -18.65
N LEU A 124 -6.18 17.23 -17.83
CA LEU A 124 -6.12 18.64 -18.26
C LEU A 124 -5.01 18.89 -19.28
N GLN A 125 -3.95 18.08 -19.25
CA GLN A 125 -2.76 18.28 -20.08
C GLN A 125 -2.77 17.50 -21.40
N LYS A 126 -3.61 16.47 -21.52
CA LYS A 126 -3.64 15.57 -22.69
C LYS A 126 -5.06 15.39 -23.21
N ASP A 127 -5.18 15.43 -24.53
CA ASP A 127 -6.45 15.11 -25.23
C ASP A 127 -6.85 13.61 -25.14
N THR A 128 -6.03 12.77 -24.50
CA THR A 128 -6.26 11.33 -24.37
C THR A 128 -6.48 10.94 -22.91
N ILE A 129 -7.62 10.31 -22.62
CA ILE A 129 -7.96 9.80 -21.29
C ILE A 129 -6.99 8.68 -20.90
N MET A 130 -6.33 8.81 -19.75
CA MET A 130 -5.50 7.73 -19.22
C MET A 130 -6.37 6.52 -18.84
N LYS A 131 -6.08 5.37 -19.46
CA LYS A 131 -6.83 4.12 -19.21
C LYS A 131 -6.37 3.35 -17.97
N LYS A 132 -5.14 3.58 -17.51
CA LYS A 132 -4.58 2.89 -16.33
C LYS A 132 -3.84 3.90 -15.46
N VAL A 133 -3.90 3.69 -14.14
CA VAL A 133 -3.27 4.53 -13.12
C VAL A 133 -2.46 3.65 -12.18
N PRO A 134 -1.20 4.01 -11.87
CA PRO A 134 -0.34 3.25 -10.97
C PRO A 134 -0.78 3.46 -9.51
N ILE A 135 -1.80 2.74 -9.05
CA ILE A 135 -2.39 2.93 -7.71
C ILE A 135 -1.43 2.48 -6.61
N GLY A 136 -0.61 1.45 -6.87
CA GLY A 136 0.43 1.00 -5.96
C GLY A 136 1.44 2.09 -5.60
N SER A 137 1.80 2.94 -6.58
CA SER A 137 2.67 4.09 -6.35
C SER A 137 2.05 5.08 -5.35
N PHE A 138 0.74 5.31 -5.42
CA PHE A 138 0.03 6.20 -4.49
C PHE A 138 -0.11 5.59 -3.09
N PHE A 139 -0.23 4.26 -2.96
CA PHE A 139 -0.14 3.59 -1.67
C PHE A 139 1.23 3.80 -1.02
N CYS A 140 2.31 3.64 -1.78
CA CYS A 140 3.66 3.90 -1.29
C CYS A 140 3.85 5.37 -0.90
N LEU A 141 3.41 6.30 -1.75
CA LEU A 141 3.52 7.74 -1.49
C LEU A 141 2.80 8.14 -0.20
N THR A 142 1.54 7.73 -0.01
CA THR A 142 0.78 8.05 1.20
C THR A 142 1.35 7.39 2.44
N SER A 143 1.91 6.17 2.33
CA SER A 143 2.60 5.51 3.43
C SER A 143 3.87 6.24 3.83
N LEU A 144 4.65 6.73 2.85
CA LEU A 144 5.83 7.54 3.10
C LEU A 144 5.46 8.86 3.79
N LEU A 145 4.43 9.55 3.32
CA LEU A 145 3.94 10.76 3.97
C LEU A 145 3.46 10.48 5.39
N HIS A 146 2.73 9.39 5.61
CA HIS A 146 2.24 9.00 6.93
C HIS A 146 3.37 8.75 7.93
N LEU A 147 4.50 8.19 7.48
CA LEU A 147 5.71 8.02 8.32
C LEU A 147 6.31 9.32 8.83
N PHE A 148 6.09 10.45 8.14
CA PHE A 148 6.55 11.77 8.62
C PHE A 148 5.66 12.35 9.73
N PHE A 149 4.45 11.82 9.90
CA PHE A 149 3.48 12.31 10.90
C PHE A 149 3.38 11.42 12.15
N ILE A 150 4.06 10.26 12.16
CA ILE A 150 4.20 9.36 13.32
C ILE A 150 5.52 9.62 14.04
#